data_5994822e1cdb30e6aeca861ab1bfabc9
#
_entry.id   5994822e1cdb30e6aeca861ab1bfabc9
#
_cell.length_a   1.000
_cell.length_b   1.000
_cell.length_c   1.000
_cell.angle_alpha   90.00
_cell.angle_beta   90.00
_cell.angle_gamma   90.00
#
_symmetry.space_group_name_H-M   'P 1'
#
loop_
_entity.id
_entity.type
_entity.pdbx_description
1 polymer ?
#
loop_
_entity_poly.entity_id
_entity_poly.type
_entity_poly.pdbx_seq_one_letter_code
_entity_poly.pdbx_strand_id
1 'polypeptide(L)'
;MRTVPVLSLLILVQVLWCADSEAQEWTRFRGPNGSGISTATGIPVTWTDSDYNWKIDLPVKGSSSPVLWGSQIFLTGDDPEKKRRSILCIDADSGRIQWRRDYAFDDFYLHRDNDFASATPCVDQDGVIVVWSTPKQVLMIALGLDGKEKWRRDLGPFRGLHGSASSPIIADGLVLLANDQMDPKRFSFYLPEDTDWDSGKSFLIALERTTGKTRWKIDRKSELAGYATPCIRRIDDQAEAIFTSTAHGITAVDLKSGQISWEIDQLWDDRTVSSPQLHDDLVLGSFG
;
A
#
# COMPACT_ATOMS: atom_id res chain seq x y z
N MET A 1 -73.83 29.14 -26.32
CA MET A 1 -72.86 28.08 -25.92
C MET A 1 -71.47 28.72 -25.91
N ARG A 2 -70.88 28.98 -24.76
CA ARG A 2 -69.55 29.55 -24.60
C ARG A 2 -68.56 28.43 -24.23
N THR A 3 -67.62 28.14 -25.09
CA THR A 3 -66.52 27.19 -24.88
C THR A 3 -65.43 27.85 -24.04
N VAL A 4 -65.13 27.21 -22.89
CA VAL A 4 -64.01 27.61 -22.04
C VAL A 4 -62.77 26.81 -22.45
N PRO A 5 -61.63 27.42 -22.74
CA PRO A 5 -60.40 26.66 -23.01
C PRO A 5 -59.80 26.15 -21.68
N VAL A 6 -59.53 24.85 -21.63
CA VAL A 6 -58.75 24.23 -20.55
C VAL A 6 -57.27 24.47 -20.83
N LEU A 7 -56.66 25.26 -19.98
CA LEU A 7 -55.22 25.54 -19.97
C LEU A 7 -54.48 24.41 -19.21
N SER A 8 -53.89 23.48 -19.92
CA SER A 8 -53.09 22.41 -19.33
C SER A 8 -51.71 22.96 -18.87
N LEU A 9 -51.53 23.06 -17.59
CA LEU A 9 -50.26 23.48 -16.96
C LEU A 9 -49.32 22.29 -16.92
N LEU A 10 -48.35 22.21 -17.82
CA LEU A 10 -47.24 21.24 -17.80
C LEU A 10 -46.23 21.70 -16.75
N ILE A 11 -46.21 21.06 -15.58
CA ILE A 11 -45.17 21.22 -14.56
C ILE A 11 -43.99 20.38 -15.00
N LEU A 12 -42.93 21.03 -15.49
CA LEU A 12 -41.64 20.42 -15.80
C LEU A 12 -40.89 20.23 -14.45
N VAL A 13 -40.96 19.04 -13.90
CA VAL A 13 -40.12 18.67 -12.74
C VAL A 13 -38.72 18.43 -13.29
N GLN A 14 -37.85 19.43 -13.16
CA GLN A 14 -36.42 19.23 -13.32
C GLN A 14 -35.90 18.44 -12.11
N VAL A 15 -35.73 17.15 -12.29
CA VAL A 15 -34.93 16.33 -11.37
C VAL A 15 -33.48 16.78 -11.57
N LEU A 16 -33.00 17.63 -10.66
CA LEU A 16 -31.59 17.86 -10.49
C LEU A 16 -30.96 16.53 -10.06
N TRP A 17 -30.42 15.80 -11.01
CA TRP A 17 -29.46 14.77 -10.72
C TRP A 17 -28.24 15.50 -10.15
N CYS A 18 -28.12 15.56 -8.83
CA CYS A 18 -26.83 15.69 -8.21
C CYS A 18 -26.07 14.44 -8.69
N ALA A 19 -25.16 14.59 -9.63
CA ALA A 19 -24.15 13.61 -9.85
C ALA A 19 -23.36 13.57 -8.53
N ASP A 20 -23.65 12.57 -7.70
CA ASP A 20 -22.75 12.22 -6.61
C ASP A 20 -21.41 11.96 -7.30
N SER A 21 -20.50 12.89 -7.12
CA SER A 21 -19.10 12.67 -7.49
C SER A 21 -18.64 11.54 -6.57
N GLU A 22 -18.76 10.30 -7.04
CA GLU A 22 -18.14 9.19 -6.32
C GLU A 22 -16.68 9.53 -6.15
N ALA A 23 -16.29 9.73 -4.90
CA ALA A 23 -14.90 10.01 -4.57
C ALA A 23 -14.06 8.86 -5.11
N GLN A 24 -13.03 9.17 -5.89
CA GLN A 24 -12.14 8.13 -6.40
C GLN A 24 -11.51 7.39 -5.23
N GLU A 25 -11.67 6.07 -5.19
CA GLU A 25 -11.02 5.23 -4.22
C GLU A 25 -9.49 5.30 -4.35
N TRP A 26 -8.79 5.52 -3.22
CA TRP A 26 -7.34 5.60 -3.14
C TRP A 26 -6.80 4.44 -2.30
N THR A 27 -6.87 3.24 -2.87
CA THR A 27 -6.86 1.97 -2.13
C THR A 27 -5.47 1.46 -1.74
N ARG A 28 -4.40 2.11 -2.15
CA ARG A 28 -3.02 1.65 -1.94
C ARG A 28 -2.01 2.79 -2.09
N PHE A 29 -0.74 2.52 -1.82
CA PHE A 29 0.34 3.46 -2.08
C PHE A 29 0.28 3.98 -3.53
N ARG A 30 0.23 5.31 -3.67
CA ARG A 30 0.09 6.05 -4.93
C ARG A 30 -1.23 5.78 -5.69
N GLY A 31 -2.28 5.33 -5.01
CA GLY A 31 -3.63 5.21 -5.55
C GLY A 31 -3.79 4.18 -6.67
N PRO A 32 -4.67 4.41 -7.65
CA PRO A 32 -5.00 3.43 -8.66
C PRO A 32 -3.78 2.87 -9.37
N ASN A 33 -3.58 1.59 -9.24
CA ASN A 33 -2.43 0.83 -9.75
C ASN A 33 -1.04 1.45 -9.47
N GLY A 34 -0.94 2.27 -8.41
CA GLY A 34 0.31 2.94 -8.04
C GLY A 34 0.71 4.09 -8.98
N SER A 35 -0.20 4.59 -9.81
CA SER A 35 0.09 5.62 -10.82
C SER A 35 0.40 7.00 -10.23
N GLY A 36 -0.08 7.29 -9.01
CA GLY A 36 0.00 8.63 -8.43
C GLY A 36 -0.93 9.64 -9.08
N ILE A 37 -1.87 9.20 -9.91
CA ILE A 37 -2.79 10.05 -10.69
C ILE A 37 -4.19 9.93 -10.11
N SER A 38 -4.82 11.06 -9.82
CA SER A 38 -6.22 11.16 -9.42
C SER A 38 -7.05 11.77 -10.55
N THR A 39 -8.30 11.33 -10.68
CA THR A 39 -9.30 11.94 -11.56
C THR A 39 -10.04 13.11 -10.90
N ALA A 40 -9.73 13.42 -9.63
CA ALA A 40 -10.33 14.54 -8.92
C ALA A 40 -10.07 15.87 -9.65
N THR A 41 -11.11 16.67 -9.78
CA THR A 41 -11.08 17.99 -10.41
C THR A 41 -11.43 19.06 -9.38
N GLY A 42 -11.10 20.31 -9.69
CA GLY A 42 -11.42 21.43 -8.80
C GLY A 42 -10.55 21.51 -7.53
N ILE A 43 -9.42 20.80 -7.51
CA ILE A 43 -8.46 20.89 -6.40
C ILE A 43 -7.88 22.31 -6.39
N PRO A 44 -7.98 23.06 -5.26
CA PRO A 44 -7.45 24.41 -5.18
C PRO A 44 -5.91 24.38 -5.29
N VAL A 45 -5.35 25.32 -6.03
CA VAL A 45 -3.89 25.53 -6.13
C VAL A 45 -3.35 26.47 -5.04
N THR A 46 -4.25 27.19 -4.38
CA THR A 46 -3.97 28.05 -3.23
C THR A 46 -5.07 27.85 -2.19
N TRP A 47 -4.72 27.78 -0.93
CA TRP A 47 -5.67 27.65 0.19
C TRP A 47 -5.17 28.36 1.44
N THR A 48 -6.07 28.65 2.33
CA THR A 48 -5.85 29.23 3.65
C THR A 48 -6.40 28.30 4.74
N ASP A 49 -6.20 28.62 5.99
CA ASP A 49 -6.74 27.83 7.11
C ASP A 49 -8.28 27.74 7.10
N SER A 50 -8.98 28.66 6.45
CA SER A 50 -10.44 28.66 6.32
C SER A 50 -10.96 27.69 5.24
N ASP A 51 -10.08 27.17 4.40
CA ASP A 51 -10.45 26.28 3.30
C ASP A 51 -10.40 24.78 3.70
N TYR A 52 -9.90 24.47 4.92
CA TYR A 52 -9.92 23.11 5.45
C TYR A 52 -11.32 22.74 5.93
N ASN A 53 -11.84 21.60 5.45
CA ASN A 53 -13.05 21.02 6.02
C ASN A 53 -12.80 20.59 7.47
N TRP A 54 -11.63 20.06 7.75
CA TRP A 54 -11.16 19.69 9.09
C TRP A 54 -9.63 19.56 9.13
N LYS A 55 -9.09 19.64 10.33
CA LYS A 55 -7.66 19.42 10.64
C LYS A 55 -7.57 18.74 12.00
N ILE A 56 -6.81 17.67 12.09
CA ILE A 56 -6.61 16.93 13.34
C ILE A 56 -5.12 16.66 13.60
N ASP A 57 -4.78 16.57 14.87
CA ASP A 57 -3.48 16.04 15.29
C ASP A 57 -3.58 14.52 15.40
N LEU A 58 -2.67 13.82 14.76
CA LEU A 58 -2.62 12.37 14.82
C LEU A 58 -1.95 11.92 16.12
N PRO A 59 -2.51 10.90 16.83
CA PRO A 59 -1.93 10.40 18.08
C PRO A 59 -0.71 9.49 17.87
N VAL A 60 -0.17 9.42 16.67
CA VAL A 60 0.96 8.60 16.23
C VAL A 60 1.74 9.34 15.15
N LYS A 61 3.00 8.95 14.96
CA LYS A 61 3.86 9.42 13.86
C LYS A 61 4.04 8.30 12.85
N GLY A 62 4.52 8.62 11.65
CA GLY A 62 4.83 7.63 10.63
C GLY A 62 4.83 8.21 9.24
N SER A 63 5.47 7.50 8.32
CA SER A 63 5.62 7.87 6.91
C SER A 63 4.65 7.13 5.98
N SER A 64 3.71 6.33 6.53
CA SER A 64 2.69 5.68 5.70
C SER A 64 1.79 6.70 5.02
N SER A 65 1.45 6.46 3.76
CA SER A 65 0.45 7.28 3.08
C SER A 65 -0.96 6.86 3.51
N PRO A 66 -1.91 7.81 3.63
CA PRO A 66 -3.31 7.46 3.84
C PRO A 66 -3.88 6.72 2.62
N VAL A 67 -4.77 5.76 2.87
CA VAL A 67 -5.59 5.11 1.84
C VAL A 67 -7.06 5.34 2.15
N LEU A 68 -7.88 5.35 1.11
CA LEU A 68 -9.29 5.73 1.18
C LEU A 68 -10.18 4.65 0.59
N TRP A 69 -11.24 4.31 1.33
CA TRP A 69 -12.33 3.46 0.87
C TRP A 69 -13.67 4.03 1.37
N GLY A 70 -14.53 4.46 0.46
CA GLY A 70 -15.75 5.19 0.81
C GLY A 70 -15.43 6.44 1.63
N SER A 71 -16.09 6.58 2.78
CA SER A 71 -15.85 7.69 3.73
C SER A 71 -14.81 7.34 4.82
N GLN A 72 -13.98 6.33 4.63
CA GLN A 72 -12.99 5.89 5.62
C GLN A 72 -11.56 6.08 5.11
N ILE A 73 -10.74 6.77 5.90
CA ILE A 73 -9.31 6.94 5.68
C ILE A 73 -8.57 6.00 6.63
N PHE A 74 -7.65 5.20 6.09
CA PHE A 74 -6.80 4.31 6.87
C PHE A 74 -5.34 4.73 6.73
N LEU A 75 -4.64 4.72 7.85
CA LEU A 75 -3.20 4.94 7.91
C LEU A 75 -2.57 4.17 9.05
N THR A 76 -1.27 3.98 8.98
CA THR A 76 -0.48 3.40 10.06
C THR A 76 0.44 4.45 10.66
N GLY A 77 0.79 4.26 11.91
CA GLY A 77 1.76 5.09 12.60
C GLY A 77 2.35 4.34 13.78
N ASP A 78 3.34 4.92 14.43
CA ASP A 78 3.99 4.37 15.59
C ASP A 78 4.04 5.35 16.77
N ASP A 79 4.29 4.80 17.94
CA ASP A 79 4.62 5.48 19.18
C ASP A 79 5.79 4.72 19.80
N PRO A 80 7.04 5.06 19.46
CA PRO A 80 8.22 4.35 19.91
C PRO A 80 8.36 4.37 21.45
N GLU A 81 7.97 5.46 22.10
CA GLU A 81 8.04 5.58 23.56
C GLU A 81 7.15 4.54 24.24
N LYS A 82 5.99 4.26 23.67
CA LYS A 82 5.06 3.23 24.15
C LYS A 82 5.26 1.88 23.49
N LYS A 83 6.25 1.74 22.59
CA LYS A 83 6.51 0.51 21.81
C LYS A 83 5.26 -0.02 21.11
N ARG A 84 4.55 0.86 20.42
CA ARG A 84 3.29 0.55 19.74
C ARG A 84 3.29 1.01 18.30
N ARG A 85 2.79 0.16 17.44
CA ARG A 85 2.35 0.50 16.09
C ARG A 85 0.84 0.53 16.08
N SER A 86 0.27 1.45 15.35
CA SER A 86 -1.17 1.66 15.33
C SER A 86 -1.70 1.67 13.92
N ILE A 87 -2.92 1.19 13.77
CA ILE A 87 -3.74 1.38 12.58
C ILE A 87 -4.88 2.31 13.01
N LEU A 88 -5.08 3.37 12.26
CA LEU A 88 -6.16 4.34 12.46
C LEU A 88 -7.16 4.24 11.33
N CYS A 89 -8.44 4.31 11.66
CA CYS A 89 -9.51 4.60 10.74
C CYS A 89 -10.11 5.96 11.10
N ILE A 90 -10.13 6.85 10.14
CA ILE A 90 -10.59 8.24 10.29
C ILE A 90 -11.78 8.44 9.35
N ASP A 91 -12.81 9.07 9.83
CA ASP A 91 -13.95 9.50 9.04
C ASP A 91 -13.51 10.64 8.10
N ALA A 92 -13.68 10.46 6.81
CA ALA A 92 -13.20 11.41 5.80
C ALA A 92 -13.95 12.74 5.80
N ASP A 93 -15.21 12.76 6.26
CA ASP A 93 -16.04 13.96 6.28
C ASP A 93 -15.76 14.85 7.50
N SER A 94 -15.49 14.21 8.64
CA SER A 94 -15.36 14.93 9.92
C SER A 94 -13.95 14.93 10.52
N GLY A 95 -13.02 14.13 10.00
CA GLY A 95 -11.69 13.96 10.60
C GLY A 95 -11.69 13.19 11.91
N ARG A 96 -12.82 12.65 12.37
CA ARG A 96 -12.87 11.90 13.63
C ARG A 96 -12.27 10.52 13.51
N ILE A 97 -11.43 10.13 14.47
CA ILE A 97 -10.94 8.75 14.56
C ILE A 97 -12.12 7.84 14.94
N GLN A 98 -12.54 6.98 14.00
CA GLN A 98 -13.62 6.02 14.21
C GLN A 98 -13.14 4.85 15.07
N TRP A 99 -11.94 4.36 14.80
CA TRP A 99 -11.31 3.32 15.61
C TRP A 99 -9.78 3.37 15.48
N ARG A 100 -9.12 2.78 16.46
CA ARG A 100 -7.66 2.57 16.52
C ARG A 100 -7.38 1.14 16.96
N ARG A 101 -6.35 0.52 16.39
CA ARG A 101 -5.81 -0.77 16.83
C ARG A 101 -4.33 -0.64 17.08
N ASP A 102 -3.91 -1.03 18.28
CA ASP A 102 -2.52 -0.96 18.75
C ASP A 102 -1.90 -2.34 18.79
N TYR A 103 -0.65 -2.43 18.34
CA TYR A 103 0.15 -3.65 18.33
C TYR A 103 1.50 -3.34 18.97
N ALA A 104 1.87 -4.14 19.97
CA ALA A 104 3.18 -4.01 20.59
C ALA A 104 4.29 -4.48 19.65
N PHE A 105 5.47 -3.90 19.77
CA PHE A 105 6.69 -4.37 19.13
C PHE A 105 7.87 -4.23 20.08
N ASP A 106 8.90 -5.05 19.86
CA ASP A 106 10.19 -4.94 20.58
C ASP A 106 11.06 -3.89 19.90
N ASP A 107 11.90 -3.22 20.67
CA ASP A 107 12.91 -2.31 20.11
C ASP A 107 13.87 -3.07 19.21
N PHE A 108 14.22 -2.45 18.09
CA PHE A 108 15.25 -2.90 17.19
C PHE A 108 15.92 -1.69 16.52
N TYR A 109 17.11 -1.91 16.00
CA TYR A 109 17.81 -0.88 15.27
C TYR A 109 17.03 -0.50 14.01
N LEU A 110 16.78 0.77 13.85
CA LEU A 110 16.19 1.36 12.67
C LEU A 110 17.00 2.58 12.26
N HIS A 111 17.28 2.71 10.97
CA HIS A 111 18.00 3.89 10.46
C HIS A 111 17.18 5.15 10.79
N ARG A 112 17.90 6.24 11.18
CA ARG A 112 17.30 7.50 11.64
C ARG A 112 16.32 8.16 10.65
N ASP A 113 16.45 7.83 9.36
CA ASP A 113 15.62 8.40 8.29
C ASP A 113 14.38 7.53 7.99
N ASN A 114 14.10 6.55 8.84
CA ASN A 114 12.90 5.71 8.73
C ASN A 114 12.15 5.66 10.06
N ASP A 115 10.91 5.18 10.04
CA ASP A 115 10.06 4.93 11.20
C ASP A 115 9.55 3.47 11.21
N PHE A 116 8.87 3.10 12.29
CA PHE A 116 8.38 1.74 12.48
C PHE A 116 7.07 1.45 11.72
N ALA A 117 6.55 2.42 10.96
CA ALA A 117 5.27 2.33 10.26
C ALA A 117 5.31 2.94 8.86
N SER A 118 6.39 2.73 8.10
CA SER A 118 6.59 3.34 6.77
C SER A 118 5.78 2.69 5.66
N ALA A 119 5.46 1.39 5.76
CA ALA A 119 4.65 0.71 4.75
C ALA A 119 3.21 1.27 4.73
N THR A 120 2.74 1.64 3.54
CA THR A 120 1.38 2.10 3.33
C THR A 120 0.42 0.91 3.31
N PRO A 121 -0.71 0.96 4.02
CA PRO A 121 -1.73 -0.09 3.95
C PRO A 121 -2.36 -0.18 2.56
N CYS A 122 -3.10 -1.26 2.29
CA CYS A 122 -4.03 -1.31 1.18
C CYS A 122 -5.42 -1.73 1.68
N VAL A 123 -6.46 -1.31 0.97
CA VAL A 123 -7.86 -1.46 1.39
C VAL A 123 -8.75 -1.85 0.21
N ASP A 124 -9.80 -2.60 0.50
CA ASP A 124 -10.92 -2.92 -0.40
C ASP A 124 -12.23 -3.03 0.39
N GLN A 125 -13.30 -3.50 -0.24
CA GLN A 125 -14.60 -3.72 0.41
C GLN A 125 -14.53 -4.69 1.59
N ASP A 126 -13.53 -5.56 1.64
CA ASP A 126 -13.36 -6.53 2.72
C ASP A 126 -12.55 -5.98 3.91
N GLY A 127 -11.92 -4.81 3.76
CA GLY A 127 -11.16 -4.16 4.82
C GLY A 127 -9.72 -3.85 4.46
N VAL A 128 -8.89 -3.62 5.47
CA VAL A 128 -7.53 -3.12 5.33
C VAL A 128 -6.48 -4.19 5.59
N ILE A 129 -5.41 -4.16 4.80
CA ILE A 129 -4.20 -4.98 5.00
C ILE A 129 -3.06 -4.06 5.40
N VAL A 130 -2.33 -4.44 6.42
CA VAL A 130 -1.10 -3.77 6.86
C VAL A 130 0.05 -4.74 6.94
N VAL A 131 1.26 -4.22 6.73
CA VAL A 131 2.51 -4.97 6.86
C VAL A 131 3.48 -4.19 7.72
N TRP A 132 4.08 -4.87 8.69
CA TRP A 132 5.18 -4.34 9.49
C TRP A 132 6.31 -5.34 9.59
N SER A 133 7.53 -4.86 9.51
CA SER A 133 8.71 -5.71 9.59
C SER A 133 9.54 -5.39 10.83
N THR A 134 10.13 -6.43 11.37
CA THR A 134 11.14 -6.38 12.42
C THR A 134 12.26 -7.38 12.06
N PRO A 135 13.42 -7.34 12.69
CA PRO A 135 14.44 -8.38 12.52
C PRO A 135 13.95 -9.80 12.83
N LYS A 136 12.88 -9.94 13.61
CA LYS A 136 12.31 -11.24 13.99
C LYS A 136 11.13 -11.65 13.12
N GLN A 137 10.42 -10.69 12.51
CA GLN A 137 9.11 -10.97 11.93
C GLN A 137 8.75 -9.97 10.82
N VAL A 138 8.18 -10.47 9.74
CA VAL A 138 7.36 -9.71 8.80
C VAL A 138 5.90 -10.05 9.09
N LEU A 139 5.21 -9.18 9.77
CA LEU A 139 3.84 -9.36 10.21
C LEU A 139 2.88 -8.73 9.20
N MET A 140 2.01 -9.53 8.60
CA MET A 140 0.90 -9.06 7.76
C MET A 140 -0.41 -9.31 8.48
N ILE A 141 -1.28 -8.30 8.53
CA ILE A 141 -2.55 -8.33 9.27
C ILE A 141 -3.67 -7.87 8.33
N ALA A 142 -4.77 -8.60 8.34
CA ALA A 142 -6.02 -8.19 7.72
C ALA A 142 -7.05 -7.83 8.78
N LEU A 143 -7.66 -6.66 8.63
CA LEU A 143 -8.78 -6.21 9.44
C LEU A 143 -9.99 -5.92 8.55
N GLY A 144 -11.18 -6.09 9.10
CA GLY A 144 -12.39 -5.55 8.49
C GLY A 144 -12.42 -4.02 8.54
N LEU A 145 -13.34 -3.40 7.80
CA LEU A 145 -13.56 -1.95 7.85
C LEU A 145 -13.96 -1.47 9.27
N ASP A 146 -14.50 -2.37 10.10
CA ASP A 146 -14.80 -2.14 11.52
C ASP A 146 -13.59 -2.30 12.46
N GLY A 147 -12.42 -2.58 11.90
CA GLY A 147 -11.18 -2.76 12.64
C GLY A 147 -11.06 -4.10 13.36
N LYS A 148 -11.96 -5.06 13.13
CA LYS A 148 -11.80 -6.41 13.69
C LYS A 148 -10.79 -7.20 12.86
N GLU A 149 -9.83 -7.83 13.56
CA GLU A 149 -8.86 -8.67 12.90
C GLU A 149 -9.53 -9.91 12.30
N LYS A 150 -9.25 -10.16 11.00
CA LYS A 150 -9.72 -11.32 10.26
C LYS A 150 -8.69 -12.44 10.26
N TRP A 151 -7.45 -12.08 9.98
CA TRP A 151 -6.32 -12.98 10.01
C TRP A 151 -5.01 -12.23 10.18
N ARG A 152 -3.98 -12.95 10.62
CA ARG A 152 -2.59 -12.49 10.63
C ARG A 152 -1.63 -13.57 10.16
N ARG A 153 -0.53 -13.14 9.58
CA ARG A 153 0.53 -14.03 9.12
C ARG A 153 1.89 -13.48 9.54
N ASP A 154 2.70 -14.39 10.03
CA ASP A 154 4.14 -14.20 10.17
C ASP A 154 4.81 -14.78 8.92
N LEU A 155 5.53 -13.95 8.19
CA LEU A 155 6.22 -14.33 6.96
C LEU A 155 7.72 -14.55 7.18
N GLY A 156 8.17 -14.56 8.44
CA GLY A 156 9.55 -14.75 8.84
C GLY A 156 10.30 -13.44 9.12
N PRO A 157 11.60 -13.52 9.42
CA PRO A 157 12.42 -12.36 9.76
C PRO A 157 12.65 -11.44 8.56
N PHE A 158 12.96 -10.17 8.84
CA PHE A 158 13.40 -9.20 7.85
C PHE A 158 14.85 -8.78 8.11
N ARG A 159 15.63 -8.72 7.06
CA ARG A 159 17.02 -8.24 7.08
C ARG A 159 17.15 -7.00 6.20
N GLY A 160 17.32 -5.86 6.82
CA GLY A 160 17.49 -4.59 6.12
C GLY A 160 17.88 -3.48 7.08
N LEU A 161 18.93 -2.71 6.73
CA LEU A 161 19.47 -1.64 7.57
C LEU A 161 18.46 -0.53 7.84
N HIS A 162 17.66 -0.18 6.85
CA HIS A 162 16.69 0.91 6.95
C HIS A 162 15.28 0.42 7.36
N GLY A 163 15.09 -0.85 7.71
CA GLY A 163 13.77 -1.43 7.89
C GLY A 163 13.08 -1.74 6.55
N SER A 164 11.79 -2.02 6.60
CA SER A 164 10.97 -2.30 5.42
C SER A 164 9.95 -1.19 5.21
N ALA A 165 9.81 -0.75 3.95
CA ALA A 165 8.78 0.19 3.53
C ALA A 165 7.97 -0.35 2.32
N SER A 166 8.24 -1.58 1.87
CA SER A 166 7.43 -2.21 0.82
C SER A 166 5.97 -2.33 1.25
N SER A 167 5.09 -1.78 0.44
CA SER A 167 3.67 -1.75 0.72
C SER A 167 2.95 -2.92 0.05
N PRO A 168 1.97 -3.55 0.72
CA PRO A 168 1.15 -4.58 0.13
C PRO A 168 0.19 -3.98 -0.90
N ILE A 169 -0.27 -4.80 -1.83
CA ILE A 169 -1.35 -4.45 -2.74
C ILE A 169 -2.39 -5.56 -2.79
N ILE A 170 -3.61 -5.20 -3.17
CA ILE A 170 -4.70 -6.15 -3.42
C ILE A 170 -4.98 -6.18 -4.92
N ALA A 171 -5.03 -7.38 -5.51
CA ALA A 171 -5.42 -7.59 -6.89
C ALA A 171 -6.07 -8.97 -7.05
N ASP A 172 -7.20 -9.06 -7.74
CA ASP A 172 -7.92 -10.30 -8.08
C ASP A 172 -8.07 -11.28 -6.90
N GLY A 173 -8.44 -10.76 -5.71
CA GLY A 173 -8.61 -11.57 -4.51
C GLY A 173 -7.30 -12.05 -3.85
N LEU A 174 -6.18 -11.50 -4.26
CA LEU A 174 -4.86 -11.78 -3.69
C LEU A 174 -4.27 -10.54 -3.03
N VAL A 175 -3.49 -10.76 -1.98
CA VAL A 175 -2.61 -9.77 -1.37
C VAL A 175 -1.18 -10.08 -1.81
N LEU A 176 -0.53 -9.12 -2.45
CA LEU A 176 0.82 -9.25 -2.97
C LEU A 176 1.80 -8.45 -2.13
N LEU A 177 2.99 -9.00 -1.92
CA LEU A 177 4.09 -8.33 -1.26
C LEU A 177 5.41 -8.73 -1.90
N ALA A 178 6.29 -7.75 -2.15
CA ALA A 178 7.71 -7.97 -2.35
C ALA A 178 8.42 -7.84 -1.01
N ASN A 179 9.25 -8.81 -0.66
CA ASN A 179 10.05 -8.80 0.56
C ASN A 179 11.53 -8.95 0.19
N ASP A 180 12.10 -7.87 -0.37
CA ASP A 180 13.51 -7.83 -0.72
C ASP A 180 14.34 -7.54 0.53
N GLN A 181 15.26 -8.44 0.83
CA GLN A 181 16.09 -8.39 2.02
C GLN A 181 17.56 -8.20 1.66
N MET A 182 18.31 -7.66 2.61
CA MET A 182 19.73 -7.38 2.44
C MET A 182 20.58 -8.66 2.61
N ASP A 183 21.63 -8.77 1.80
CA ASP A 183 22.75 -9.66 2.08
C ASP A 183 23.79 -8.93 2.93
N PRO A 184 23.94 -9.26 4.23
CA PRO A 184 24.86 -8.58 5.12
C PRO A 184 26.33 -8.75 4.70
N LYS A 185 26.68 -9.83 4.00
CA LYS A 185 28.06 -10.05 3.53
C LYS A 185 28.54 -8.98 2.55
N ARG A 186 27.61 -8.44 1.76
CA ARG A 186 27.92 -7.39 0.77
C ARG A 186 28.03 -6.00 1.42
N PHE A 187 27.39 -5.78 2.55
CA PHE A 187 27.27 -4.46 3.18
C PHE A 187 27.68 -4.44 4.65
N SER A 188 28.57 -5.35 5.06
CA SER A 188 29.02 -5.49 6.45
C SER A 188 29.58 -4.19 7.05
N PHE A 189 30.16 -3.32 6.23
CA PHE A 189 30.71 -2.04 6.67
C PHE A 189 29.65 -1.01 7.12
N TYR A 190 28.39 -1.22 6.81
CA TYR A 190 27.27 -0.39 7.28
C TYR A 190 26.60 -0.95 8.52
N LEU A 191 26.89 -2.19 8.89
CA LEU A 191 26.22 -2.86 10.00
C LEU A 191 26.93 -2.57 11.32
N PRO A 192 26.20 -2.49 12.43
CA PRO A 192 26.82 -2.50 13.76
C PRO A 192 27.75 -3.72 13.93
N GLU A 193 28.87 -3.54 14.64
CA GLU A 193 29.91 -4.59 14.82
C GLU A 193 29.35 -5.91 15.37
N ASP A 194 28.33 -5.85 16.20
CA ASP A 194 27.68 -7.01 16.82
C ASP A 194 26.53 -7.60 15.98
N THR A 195 26.41 -7.24 14.71
CA THR A 195 25.31 -7.72 13.87
C THR A 195 25.59 -9.14 13.41
N ASP A 196 24.98 -10.11 14.07
CA ASP A 196 24.94 -11.51 13.64
C ASP A 196 23.69 -11.76 12.78
N TRP A 197 23.77 -11.29 11.53
CA TRP A 197 22.68 -11.51 10.56
C TRP A 197 23.09 -12.57 9.56
N ASP A 198 22.31 -13.62 9.49
CA ASP A 198 22.29 -14.46 8.30
C ASP A 198 21.81 -13.63 7.09
N SER A 199 22.22 -14.06 5.88
CA SER A 199 21.65 -13.51 4.65
C SER A 199 20.14 -13.56 4.68
N GLY A 200 19.48 -12.44 4.38
CA GLY A 200 18.04 -12.37 4.27
C GLY A 200 17.51 -13.34 3.23
N LYS A 201 16.30 -13.81 3.41
CA LYS A 201 15.59 -14.66 2.44
C LYS A 201 14.54 -13.82 1.75
N SER A 202 14.93 -13.19 0.66
CA SER A 202 14.02 -12.41 -0.19
C SER A 202 12.99 -13.31 -0.85
N PHE A 203 11.79 -12.80 -1.03
CA PHE A 203 10.72 -13.50 -1.73
C PHE A 203 9.66 -12.55 -2.29
N LEU A 204 8.95 -13.00 -3.31
CA LEU A 204 7.65 -12.48 -3.71
C LEU A 204 6.57 -13.42 -3.18
N ILE A 205 5.46 -12.88 -2.72
CA ILE A 205 4.37 -13.71 -2.17
C ILE A 205 3.01 -13.17 -2.56
N ALA A 206 2.08 -14.09 -2.82
CA ALA A 206 0.66 -13.82 -2.88
C ALA A 206 -0.07 -14.64 -1.81
N LEU A 207 -0.91 -13.97 -1.05
CA LEU A 207 -1.81 -14.57 -0.08
C LEU A 207 -3.25 -14.39 -0.54
N GLU A 208 -4.09 -15.37 -0.28
CA GLU A 208 -5.53 -15.23 -0.46
C GLU A 208 -6.07 -14.12 0.45
N ARG A 209 -6.75 -13.14 -0.14
CA ARG A 209 -7.25 -11.93 0.53
C ARG A 209 -8.10 -12.23 1.76
N THR A 210 -8.95 -13.25 1.66
CA THR A 210 -9.94 -13.58 2.70
C THR A 210 -9.38 -14.44 3.83
N THR A 211 -8.37 -15.27 3.56
CA THR A 211 -7.88 -16.29 4.49
C THR A 211 -6.44 -16.11 4.95
N GLY A 212 -5.67 -15.30 4.23
CA GLY A 212 -4.23 -15.17 4.43
C GLY A 212 -3.43 -16.43 4.06
N LYS A 213 -4.03 -17.45 3.44
CA LYS A 213 -3.32 -18.64 2.97
C LYS A 213 -2.41 -18.29 1.80
N THR A 214 -1.23 -18.87 1.77
CA THR A 214 -0.30 -18.68 0.66
C THR A 214 -0.86 -19.30 -0.62
N ARG A 215 -1.02 -18.46 -1.65
CA ARG A 215 -1.37 -18.90 -3.00
C ARG A 215 -0.13 -19.35 -3.75
N TRP A 216 0.90 -18.50 -3.74
CA TRP A 216 2.21 -18.80 -4.26
C TRP A 216 3.28 -18.00 -3.53
N LYS A 217 4.50 -18.50 -3.57
CA LYS A 217 5.70 -17.85 -3.05
C LYS A 217 6.86 -18.16 -3.97
N ILE A 218 7.65 -17.15 -4.31
CA ILE A 218 8.84 -17.27 -5.16
C ILE A 218 10.03 -16.80 -4.33
N ASP A 219 10.97 -17.72 -4.08
CA ASP A 219 12.21 -17.38 -3.40
C ASP A 219 13.09 -16.54 -4.33
N ARG A 220 13.74 -15.51 -3.77
CA ARG A 220 14.56 -14.55 -4.51
C ARG A 220 15.96 -14.47 -3.91
N LYS A 221 16.93 -14.03 -4.73
CA LYS A 221 18.24 -13.64 -4.21
C LYS A 221 18.08 -12.39 -3.34
N SER A 222 18.86 -12.35 -2.26
CA SER A 222 18.99 -11.16 -1.43
C SER A 222 20.24 -10.38 -1.85
N GLU A 223 20.10 -9.08 -1.97
CA GLU A 223 21.18 -8.18 -2.32
C GLU A 223 21.05 -6.88 -1.53
N LEU A 224 20.26 -5.94 -1.97
CA LEU A 224 19.84 -4.75 -1.23
C LEU A 224 18.36 -4.85 -0.90
N ALA A 225 17.97 -4.36 0.27
CA ALA A 225 16.56 -4.25 0.60
C ALA A 225 15.89 -3.26 -0.36
N GLY A 226 14.85 -3.71 -1.05
CA GLY A 226 14.01 -2.90 -1.92
C GLY A 226 12.82 -2.31 -1.17
N TYR A 227 12.27 -1.21 -1.70
CA TYR A 227 11.13 -0.50 -1.12
C TYR A 227 9.98 -0.32 -2.11
N ALA A 228 10.16 -0.81 -3.32
CA ALA A 228 9.19 -0.70 -4.39
C ALA A 228 7.87 -1.41 -4.06
N THR A 229 6.77 -0.78 -4.43
CA THR A 229 5.43 -1.36 -4.37
C THR A 229 5.04 -1.83 -5.76
N PRO A 230 4.63 -3.09 -5.98
CA PRO A 230 4.35 -3.62 -7.30
C PRO A 230 3.13 -2.94 -7.95
N CYS A 231 3.03 -3.02 -9.28
CA CYS A 231 1.84 -2.65 -10.04
C CYS A 231 1.31 -3.85 -10.84
N ILE A 232 0.10 -3.74 -11.36
CA ILE A 232 -0.56 -4.82 -12.13
C ILE A 232 -0.64 -4.41 -13.59
N ARG A 233 -0.07 -5.22 -14.46
CA ARG A 233 -0.23 -5.12 -15.91
C ARG A 233 -1.30 -6.10 -16.38
N ARG A 234 -2.21 -5.64 -17.21
CA ARG A 234 -3.24 -6.48 -17.81
C ARG A 234 -3.09 -6.48 -19.31
N ILE A 235 -3.03 -7.67 -19.89
CA ILE A 235 -2.96 -7.90 -21.33
C ILE A 235 -3.99 -8.97 -21.64
N ASP A 236 -5.00 -8.63 -22.44
CA ASP A 236 -6.13 -9.51 -22.70
C ASP A 236 -6.74 -10.05 -21.39
N ASP A 237 -6.82 -11.37 -21.26
CA ASP A 237 -7.34 -12.05 -20.06
C ASP A 237 -6.25 -12.38 -19.02
N GLN A 238 -5.02 -11.93 -19.23
CA GLN A 238 -3.90 -12.20 -18.32
C GLN A 238 -3.59 -10.99 -17.44
N ALA A 239 -3.29 -11.26 -16.18
CA ALA A 239 -2.83 -10.27 -15.24
C ALA A 239 -1.44 -10.65 -14.71
N GLU A 240 -0.50 -9.72 -14.78
CA GLU A 240 0.86 -9.86 -14.27
C GLU A 240 1.12 -8.84 -13.16
N ALA A 241 1.74 -9.28 -12.09
CA ALA A 241 2.31 -8.40 -11.09
C ALA A 241 3.73 -8.04 -11.49
N ILE A 242 4.01 -6.74 -11.57
CA ILE A 242 5.34 -6.22 -11.93
C ILE A 242 6.06 -5.81 -10.67
N PHE A 243 7.22 -6.41 -10.46
CA PHE A 243 8.11 -6.16 -9.32
C PHE A 243 9.44 -5.60 -9.80
N THR A 244 10.09 -4.82 -8.94
CA THR A 244 11.46 -4.35 -9.16
C THR A 244 12.32 -4.70 -7.96
N SER A 245 13.55 -5.14 -8.18
CA SER A 245 14.55 -5.37 -7.13
C SER A 245 15.97 -5.22 -7.65
N THR A 246 16.92 -4.93 -6.79
CA THR A 246 18.34 -4.83 -7.17
C THR A 246 18.86 -6.15 -7.74
N ALA A 247 18.53 -7.25 -7.09
CA ALA A 247 19.05 -8.57 -7.47
C ALA A 247 18.42 -9.16 -8.74
N HIS A 248 17.29 -8.64 -9.19
CA HIS A 248 16.49 -9.27 -10.26
C HIS A 248 15.94 -8.25 -11.29
N GLY A 249 16.31 -6.97 -11.18
CA GLY A 249 15.84 -5.96 -12.10
C GLY A 249 14.32 -5.83 -12.11
N ILE A 250 13.69 -6.05 -13.26
CA ILE A 250 12.22 -6.03 -13.43
C ILE A 250 11.74 -7.46 -13.63
N THR A 251 10.77 -7.88 -12.83
CA THR A 251 10.17 -9.22 -12.90
C THR A 251 8.66 -9.11 -13.07
N ALA A 252 8.12 -9.79 -14.09
CA ALA A 252 6.67 -9.99 -14.23
C ALA A 252 6.30 -11.41 -13.78
N VAL A 253 5.27 -11.48 -12.95
CA VAL A 253 4.76 -12.73 -12.41
C VAL A 253 3.29 -12.87 -12.79
N ASP A 254 2.92 -13.97 -13.42
CA ASP A 254 1.53 -14.32 -13.63
C ASP A 254 0.77 -14.38 -12.31
N LEU A 255 -0.22 -13.53 -12.17
CA LEU A 255 -0.91 -13.29 -10.92
C LEU A 255 -1.57 -14.55 -10.35
N LYS A 256 -2.11 -15.41 -11.22
CA LYS A 256 -2.87 -16.58 -10.85
C LYS A 256 -1.98 -17.76 -10.44
N SER A 257 -0.93 -18.03 -11.22
CA SER A 257 -0.06 -19.19 -11.04
C SER A 257 1.18 -18.90 -10.19
N GLY A 258 1.66 -17.66 -10.13
CA GLY A 258 2.94 -17.31 -9.54
C GLY A 258 4.14 -17.68 -10.40
N GLN A 259 3.94 -18.01 -11.67
CA GLN A 259 5.05 -18.24 -12.59
C GLN A 259 5.64 -16.92 -13.06
N ILE A 260 6.96 -16.86 -13.14
CA ILE A 260 7.65 -15.71 -13.75
C ILE A 260 7.38 -15.78 -15.25
N SER A 261 6.64 -14.80 -15.77
CA SER A 261 6.36 -14.67 -17.19
C SER A 261 7.58 -14.19 -17.96
N TRP A 262 8.27 -13.19 -17.40
CA TRP A 262 9.53 -12.68 -17.91
C TRP A 262 10.30 -11.95 -16.79
N GLU A 263 11.61 -11.85 -16.98
CA GLU A 263 12.50 -11.15 -16.07
C GLU A 263 13.63 -10.50 -16.87
N ILE A 264 13.97 -9.27 -16.54
CA ILE A 264 15.13 -8.56 -17.07
C ILE A 264 16.03 -8.25 -15.87
N ASP A 265 17.01 -9.12 -15.62
CA ASP A 265 17.95 -9.01 -14.52
C ASP A 265 19.13 -8.07 -14.82
N GLN A 266 19.96 -7.83 -13.83
CA GLN A 266 21.20 -7.03 -13.93
C GLN A 266 21.01 -5.61 -14.49
N LEU A 267 19.83 -5.03 -14.25
CA LEU A 267 19.52 -3.66 -14.67
C LEU A 267 20.13 -2.61 -13.76
N TRP A 268 20.31 -2.93 -12.48
CA TRP A 268 20.61 -1.96 -11.45
C TRP A 268 21.69 -2.46 -10.50
N ASP A 269 22.52 -1.53 -10.03
CA ASP A 269 23.61 -1.76 -9.07
C ASP A 269 23.33 -1.10 -7.71
N ASP A 270 22.21 -0.41 -7.56
CA ASP A 270 21.76 0.23 -6.32
C ASP A 270 20.31 -0.15 -6.00
N ARG A 271 19.78 0.37 -4.89
CA ARG A 271 18.44 0.04 -4.36
C ARG A 271 17.33 0.43 -5.31
N THR A 272 16.32 -0.40 -5.36
CA THR A 272 15.05 -0.06 -6.00
C THR A 272 14.13 0.61 -4.98
N VAL A 273 14.07 1.93 -5.02
CA VAL A 273 13.21 2.73 -4.14
C VAL A 273 11.91 3.06 -4.84
N SER A 274 11.98 3.44 -6.11
CA SER A 274 10.79 3.79 -6.88
C SER A 274 9.98 2.56 -7.28
N SER A 275 8.66 2.70 -7.21
CA SER A 275 7.73 1.67 -7.67
C SER A 275 7.68 1.63 -9.19
N PRO A 276 7.52 0.46 -9.82
CA PRO A 276 7.34 0.36 -11.26
C PRO A 276 6.07 1.11 -11.69
N GLN A 277 6.14 1.74 -12.86
CA GLN A 277 5.03 2.46 -13.48
C GLN A 277 4.72 1.86 -14.85
N LEU A 278 3.47 1.89 -15.21
CA LEU A 278 3.01 1.49 -16.54
C LEU A 278 2.61 2.73 -17.33
N HIS A 279 3.02 2.76 -18.59
CA HIS A 279 2.57 3.74 -19.56
C HIS A 279 2.38 3.04 -20.88
N ASP A 280 1.15 2.86 -21.31
CA ASP A 280 0.79 2.01 -22.45
C ASP A 280 1.43 0.61 -22.30
N ASP A 281 2.22 0.20 -23.29
CA ASP A 281 2.92 -1.09 -23.31
C ASP A 281 4.28 -1.07 -22.56
N LEU A 282 4.68 0.10 -22.03
CA LEU A 282 5.97 0.26 -21.38
C LEU A 282 5.87 -0.01 -19.87
N VAL A 283 6.90 -0.66 -19.36
CA VAL A 283 7.18 -0.77 -17.92
C VAL A 283 8.37 0.13 -17.60
N LEU A 284 8.17 1.09 -16.72
CA LEU A 284 9.20 2.03 -16.29
C LEU A 284 9.63 1.68 -14.87
N GLY A 285 10.93 1.64 -14.64
CA GLY A 285 11.53 1.43 -13.33
C GLY A 285 12.77 2.30 -13.18
N SER A 286 13.14 2.61 -11.94
CA SER A 286 14.38 3.32 -11.63
C SER A 286 15.00 2.81 -10.34
N PHE A 287 16.26 3.18 -10.12
CA PHE A 287 17.05 2.87 -8.93
C PHE A 287 17.79 4.13 -8.44
N GLY A 288 18.33 4.10 -7.21
CA GLY A 288 19.10 5.19 -6.61
C GLY A 288 18.69 5.48 -5.19
#